data_7f8c4e551c76e1a43471cb5b26b835b3
#
_entry.id   7f8c4e551c76e1a43471cb5b26b835b3
#
_cell.length_a   1.000
_cell.length_b   1.000
_cell.length_c   1.000
_cell.angle_alpha   90.00
_cell.angle_beta   90.00
_cell.angle_gamma   90.00
#
_symmetry.space_group_name_H-M   'P 1'
#
loop_
_entity.id
_entity.type
_entity.pdbx_description
1 polymer ?
#
loop_
_entity_poly.entity_id
_entity_poly.type
_entity_poly.pdbx_seq_one_letter_code
_entity_poly.pdbx_strand_id
1 'polypeptide(L)'
;MPRPRTTTVRDLRKSNRSSALWQVFLNGPLTRQEVGAVAGLSPATVSNLVADLVADGVVAEVGLEDSNGGRPRGLLQVNPGYGYVIGVDVGETTVLVELFDFSLQLRARHTSVTDVSVLDPQDAVAHITEGIQAVIAEADVPEQAILGVGVAVPGLVEHREYAVVHGQSIGWLGVPLEEMLRASTGLPIMVDNGAKSLGQAERWFGAARGTDNAVIVLLGVGVGTCIISNGEVYRGATSSAGEWGHTTIMAGGRTCRCGARGCLEAYVGAGAIAARYEELSPGGAAGSPADLEGRIAAIIASRDSDPAAAQVLGEVVTYLGAGIADLVNLFNPERVVVGGWLGIALSAELLPGIREAAGAHALQLPFSCVEIVTAELGQNAVALGGATLPIATVLSAGAVLTGHGPARRVPGQPGRWTAQAAR
;
A
#
# COMPACT_ATOMS: atom_id res chain seq x y z
N MET A 1 33.55 -11.63 -2.01
CA MET A 1 33.08 -10.41 -1.29
C MET A 1 33.24 -9.22 -2.24
N PRO A 2 32.18 -8.48 -2.58
CA PRO A 2 32.34 -7.26 -3.37
C PRO A 2 33.10 -6.21 -2.52
N ARG A 3 34.04 -5.52 -3.16
CA ARG A 3 34.83 -4.45 -2.52
C ARG A 3 33.86 -3.35 -2.04
N PRO A 4 34.04 -2.77 -0.82
CA PRO A 4 33.22 -1.65 -0.36
C PRO A 4 33.35 -0.51 -1.38
N ARG A 5 32.22 -0.04 -1.92
CA ARG A 5 32.19 1.17 -2.75
C ARG A 5 32.64 2.34 -1.89
N THR A 6 33.67 3.02 -2.29
CA THR A 6 34.12 4.26 -1.64
C THR A 6 33.01 5.31 -1.79
N THR A 7 32.37 5.71 -0.70
CA THR A 7 31.33 6.76 -0.70
C THR A 7 32.01 8.08 -1.02
N THR A 8 31.60 8.72 -2.09
CA THR A 8 32.14 10.04 -2.47
C THR A 8 31.44 11.18 -1.71
N VAL A 9 32.06 12.36 -1.67
CA VAL A 9 31.43 13.60 -1.12
C VAL A 9 30.10 13.90 -1.81
N ARG A 10 30.00 13.61 -3.11
CA ARG A 10 28.77 13.77 -3.90
C ARG A 10 27.67 12.80 -3.44
N ASP A 11 28.03 11.55 -3.15
CA ASP A 11 27.08 10.54 -2.65
C ASP A 11 26.56 10.92 -1.26
N LEU A 12 27.44 11.40 -0.37
CA LEU A 12 27.06 11.92 0.95
C LEU A 12 26.13 13.12 0.85
N ARG A 13 26.42 14.08 -0.02
CA ARG A 13 25.54 15.25 -0.22
C ARG A 13 24.16 14.84 -0.74
N LYS A 14 24.11 13.89 -1.68
CA LYS A 14 22.86 13.33 -2.21
C LYS A 14 22.08 12.61 -1.11
N SER A 15 22.73 11.76 -0.31
CA SER A 15 22.10 11.05 0.79
C SER A 15 21.55 12.03 1.85
N ASN A 16 22.32 13.03 2.26
CA ASN A 16 21.89 14.03 3.22
C ASN A 16 20.72 14.86 2.70
N ARG A 17 20.71 15.21 1.40
CA ARG A 17 19.62 15.93 0.76
C ARG A 17 18.34 15.09 0.72
N SER A 18 18.44 13.81 0.34
CA SER A 18 17.34 12.87 0.38
C SER A 18 16.79 12.72 1.80
N SER A 19 17.65 12.54 2.80
CA SER A 19 17.26 12.42 4.20
C SER A 19 16.51 13.66 4.70
N ALA A 20 17.02 14.86 4.42
CA ALA A 20 16.33 16.12 4.79
C ALA A 20 14.97 16.25 4.12
N LEU A 21 14.87 15.92 2.82
CA LEU A 21 13.61 15.98 2.06
C LEU A 21 12.58 14.98 2.58
N TRP A 22 12.99 13.75 2.93
CA TRP A 22 12.13 12.76 3.56
C TRP A 22 11.53 13.28 4.87
N GLN A 23 12.33 13.94 5.71
CA GLN A 23 11.83 14.50 6.97
C GLN A 23 10.79 15.59 6.74
N VAL A 24 11.05 16.52 5.81
CA VAL A 24 10.10 17.58 5.48
C VAL A 24 8.82 17.00 4.88
N PHE A 25 8.92 15.94 4.05
CA PHE A 25 7.76 15.29 3.43
C PHE A 25 6.86 14.57 4.45
N LEU A 26 7.44 13.74 5.33
CA LEU A 26 6.67 12.90 6.25
C LEU A 26 6.20 13.64 7.51
N ASN A 27 6.95 14.66 7.96
CA ASN A 27 6.76 15.30 9.25
C ASN A 27 6.57 16.82 9.17
N GLY A 28 6.58 17.40 7.96
CA GLY A 28 6.37 18.85 7.80
C GLY A 28 4.98 19.34 8.24
N PRO A 29 4.86 20.61 8.65
CA PRO A 29 5.90 21.64 8.58
C PRO A 29 6.94 21.53 9.71
N LEU A 30 8.23 21.69 9.39
CA LEU A 30 9.37 21.58 10.31
C LEU A 30 10.28 22.80 10.22
N THR A 31 10.90 23.17 11.34
CA THR A 31 12.01 24.13 11.34
C THR A 31 13.31 23.50 10.81
N ARG A 32 14.27 24.33 10.36
CA ARG A 32 15.61 23.84 9.99
C ARG A 32 16.31 23.08 11.13
N GLN A 33 16.05 23.47 12.37
CA GLN A 33 16.63 22.83 13.54
C GLN A 33 16.09 21.42 13.73
N GLU A 34 14.78 21.24 13.59
CA GLU A 34 14.12 19.92 13.68
C GLU A 34 14.57 18.99 12.54
N VAL A 35 14.64 19.50 11.30
CA VAL A 35 15.19 18.72 10.18
C VAL A 35 16.61 18.26 10.47
N GLY A 36 17.46 19.13 11.06
CA GLY A 36 18.82 18.77 11.44
C GLY A 36 18.89 17.74 12.53
N ALA A 37 18.06 17.87 13.57
CA ALA A 37 18.01 16.95 14.70
C ALA A 37 17.63 15.52 14.26
N VAL A 38 16.57 15.40 13.44
CA VAL A 38 16.08 14.09 12.98
C VAL A 38 16.99 13.48 11.91
N ALA A 39 17.52 14.29 10.98
CA ALA A 39 18.44 13.79 9.96
C ALA A 39 19.88 13.58 10.45
N GLY A 40 20.22 13.94 11.69
CA GLY A 40 21.58 13.83 12.22
C GLY A 40 22.57 14.76 11.54
N LEU A 41 22.13 15.95 11.06
CA LEU A 41 22.93 16.89 10.27
C LEU A 41 23.30 18.14 11.06
N SER A 42 24.50 18.70 10.78
CA SER A 42 24.91 19.96 11.39
C SER A 42 24.07 21.15 10.90
N PRO A 43 23.87 22.22 11.72
CA PRO A 43 23.08 23.39 11.31
C PRO A 43 23.57 24.03 10.00
N ALA A 44 24.89 24.07 9.77
CA ALA A 44 25.44 24.61 8.52
C ALA A 44 25.10 23.74 7.30
N THR A 45 25.15 22.39 7.46
CA THR A 45 24.75 21.44 6.42
C THR A 45 23.28 21.60 6.09
N VAL A 46 22.40 21.62 7.10
CA VAL A 46 20.96 21.80 6.92
C VAL A 46 20.63 23.12 6.22
N SER A 47 21.27 24.22 6.63
CA SER A 47 21.04 25.53 6.03
C SER A 47 21.31 25.55 4.52
N ASN A 48 22.42 24.95 4.09
CA ASN A 48 22.78 24.85 2.68
C ASN A 48 21.83 23.90 1.92
N LEU A 49 21.52 22.73 2.47
CA LEU A 49 20.62 21.76 1.83
C LEU A 49 19.20 22.31 1.67
N VAL A 50 18.68 22.99 2.70
CA VAL A 50 17.35 23.62 2.64
C VAL A 50 17.34 24.76 1.62
N ALA A 51 18.39 25.57 1.55
CA ALA A 51 18.49 26.62 0.53
C ALA A 51 18.46 26.02 -0.88
N ASP A 52 19.17 24.93 -1.13
CA ASP A 52 19.13 24.19 -2.41
C ASP A 52 17.71 23.62 -2.68
N LEU A 53 17.04 23.03 -1.68
CA LEU A 53 15.68 22.45 -1.83
C LEU A 53 14.62 23.53 -2.11
N VAL A 54 14.77 24.71 -1.50
CA VAL A 54 13.88 25.86 -1.75
C VAL A 54 14.17 26.46 -3.14
N ALA A 55 15.44 26.59 -3.52
CA ALA A 55 15.82 27.10 -4.85
C ALA A 55 15.32 26.18 -5.98
N ASP A 56 15.31 24.86 -5.77
CA ASP A 56 14.75 23.88 -6.71
C ASP A 56 13.21 23.82 -6.66
N GLY A 57 12.55 24.55 -5.77
CA GLY A 57 11.11 24.65 -5.65
C GLY A 57 10.41 23.42 -5.04
N VAL A 58 11.16 22.44 -4.53
CA VAL A 58 10.57 21.21 -3.94
C VAL A 58 10.11 21.41 -2.50
N VAL A 59 10.71 22.36 -1.78
CA VAL A 59 10.34 22.80 -0.43
C VAL A 59 10.00 24.27 -0.45
N ALA A 60 9.03 24.70 0.35
CA ALA A 60 8.65 26.09 0.55
C ALA A 60 8.72 26.47 2.03
N GLU A 61 8.98 27.75 2.31
CA GLU A 61 8.79 28.32 3.64
C GLU A 61 7.34 28.80 3.78
N VAL A 62 6.58 28.20 4.72
CA VAL A 62 5.11 28.38 4.80
C VAL A 62 4.64 29.20 6.01
N GLY A 63 5.53 29.70 6.83
CA GLY A 63 5.17 30.50 8.00
C GLY A 63 6.32 30.63 8.98
N LEU A 64 6.00 31.13 10.17
CA LEU A 64 6.93 31.29 11.27
C LEU A 64 6.39 30.54 12.47
N GLU A 65 7.26 29.80 13.16
CA GLU A 65 6.95 29.25 14.48
C GLU A 65 7.03 30.37 15.54
N ASP A 66 6.01 30.47 16.39
CA ASP A 66 6.03 31.42 17.51
C ASP A 66 7.14 31.03 18.50
N SER A 67 8.07 31.96 18.73
CA SER A 67 9.18 31.71 19.64
C SER A 67 8.87 32.28 21.02
N ASN A 68 9.06 31.48 22.08
CA ASN A 68 9.02 31.93 23.47
C ASN A 68 10.25 32.84 23.76
N GLY A 69 10.30 34.05 23.15
CA GLY A 69 11.31 35.07 23.42
C GLY A 69 12.55 35.07 22.49
N GLY A 70 12.58 34.27 21.42
CA GLY A 70 13.63 34.26 20.41
C GLY A 70 13.18 34.81 19.04
N ARG A 71 14.09 34.83 18.05
CA ARG A 71 13.74 35.18 16.65
C ARG A 71 12.79 34.11 16.09
N PRO A 72 11.64 34.48 15.48
CA PRO A 72 10.74 33.54 14.80
C PRO A 72 11.49 32.65 13.80
N ARG A 73 11.13 31.36 13.74
CA ARG A 73 11.80 30.38 12.89
C ARG A 73 10.91 30.04 11.70
N GLY A 74 11.49 30.05 10.50
CA GLY A 74 10.77 29.65 9.29
C GLY A 74 10.42 28.17 9.31
N LEU A 75 9.15 27.85 9.01
CA LEU A 75 8.63 26.51 8.85
C LEU A 75 8.78 26.06 7.39
N LEU A 76 9.22 24.83 7.20
CA LEU A 76 9.50 24.20 5.91
C LEU A 76 8.45 23.13 5.65
N GLN A 77 7.88 23.16 4.47
CA GLN A 77 6.93 22.15 3.97
C GLN A 77 7.28 21.80 2.51
N VAL A 78 6.93 20.59 2.06
CA VAL A 78 7.02 20.30 0.63
C VAL A 78 6.09 21.23 -0.15
N ASN A 79 6.51 21.63 -1.35
CA ASN A 79 5.70 22.47 -2.22
C ASN A 79 4.68 21.59 -2.97
N PRO A 80 3.35 21.70 -2.71
CA PRO A 80 2.35 20.90 -3.41
C PRO A 80 2.40 21.05 -4.93
N GLY A 81 2.77 22.25 -5.42
CA GLY A 81 2.88 22.54 -6.85
C GLY A 81 4.18 22.08 -7.52
N TYR A 82 5.06 21.37 -6.81
CA TYR A 82 6.31 20.84 -7.40
C TYR A 82 6.04 19.84 -8.52
N GLY A 83 4.95 19.08 -8.46
CA GLY A 83 4.49 18.14 -9.45
C GLY A 83 3.32 17.32 -8.94
N TYR A 84 2.89 16.38 -9.77
CA TYR A 84 1.75 15.54 -9.48
C TYR A 84 2.14 14.06 -9.62
N VAL A 85 1.46 13.21 -8.90
CA VAL A 85 1.60 11.75 -9.01
C VAL A 85 0.23 11.11 -9.15
N ILE A 86 0.18 9.98 -9.83
CA ILE A 86 -1.05 9.22 -10.01
C ILE A 86 -0.90 7.89 -9.28
N GLY A 87 -1.89 7.56 -8.47
CA GLY A 87 -2.07 6.25 -7.86
C GLY A 87 -3.22 5.50 -8.51
N VAL A 88 -2.99 4.24 -8.82
CA VAL A 88 -3.99 3.35 -9.42
C VAL A 88 -4.18 2.14 -8.53
N ASP A 89 -5.43 1.81 -8.25
CA ASP A 89 -5.83 0.54 -7.63
C ASP A 89 -6.60 -0.29 -8.66
N VAL A 90 -5.99 -1.39 -9.09
CA VAL A 90 -6.65 -2.39 -9.94
C VAL A 90 -7.31 -3.40 -9.01
N GLY A 91 -8.60 -3.21 -8.76
CA GLY A 91 -9.43 -4.16 -8.04
C GLY A 91 -9.94 -5.30 -8.93
N GLU A 92 -10.67 -6.24 -8.35
CA GLU A 92 -11.30 -7.32 -9.12
C GLU A 92 -12.58 -6.87 -9.84
N THR A 93 -13.21 -5.77 -9.39
CA THR A 93 -14.48 -5.25 -9.93
C THR A 93 -14.38 -3.80 -10.39
N THR A 94 -13.31 -3.11 -10.03
CA THR A 94 -13.12 -1.68 -10.33
C THR A 94 -11.66 -1.37 -10.58
N VAL A 95 -11.42 -0.36 -11.43
CA VAL A 95 -10.12 0.30 -11.54
C VAL A 95 -10.31 1.73 -11.04
N LEU A 96 -9.62 2.08 -9.95
CA LEU A 96 -9.62 3.40 -9.35
C LEU A 96 -8.33 4.13 -9.73
N VAL A 97 -8.44 5.33 -10.29
CA VAL A 97 -7.31 6.20 -10.62
C VAL A 97 -7.47 7.52 -9.87
N GLU A 98 -6.46 7.90 -9.11
CA GLU A 98 -6.44 9.12 -8.32
C GLU A 98 -5.19 9.95 -8.63
N LEU A 99 -5.38 11.24 -8.87
CA LEU A 99 -4.30 12.20 -9.06
C LEU A 99 -4.10 12.99 -7.77
N PHE A 100 -2.85 13.07 -7.33
CA PHE A 100 -2.43 13.78 -6.12
C PHE A 100 -1.39 14.84 -6.47
N ASP A 101 -1.37 15.94 -5.71
CA ASP A 101 -0.23 16.86 -5.73
C ASP A 101 0.98 16.28 -4.98
N PHE A 102 2.10 17.00 -4.97
CA PHE A 102 3.33 16.51 -4.35
C PHE A 102 3.23 16.34 -2.81
N SER A 103 2.22 16.91 -2.18
CA SER A 103 1.91 16.68 -0.76
C SER A 103 0.93 15.52 -0.51
N LEU A 104 0.56 14.78 -1.57
CA LEU A 104 -0.42 13.70 -1.60
C LEU A 104 -1.84 14.16 -1.20
N GLN A 105 -2.19 15.42 -1.49
CA GLN A 105 -3.57 15.85 -1.46
C GLN A 105 -4.27 15.45 -2.77
N LEU A 106 -5.43 14.81 -2.65
CA LEU A 106 -6.25 14.39 -3.78
C LEU A 106 -6.71 15.60 -4.60
N ARG A 107 -6.56 15.54 -5.93
CA ARG A 107 -6.94 16.58 -6.88
C ARG A 107 -8.04 16.13 -7.84
N ALA A 108 -7.98 14.88 -8.30
CA ALA A 108 -8.99 14.33 -9.19
C ALA A 108 -9.09 12.81 -8.99
N ARG A 109 -10.25 12.25 -9.36
CA ARG A 109 -10.53 10.81 -9.23
C ARG A 109 -11.34 10.31 -10.41
N HIS A 110 -10.98 9.16 -10.94
CA HIS A 110 -11.74 8.42 -11.92
C HIS A 110 -11.93 6.97 -11.49
N THR A 111 -13.12 6.42 -11.67
CA THR A 111 -13.43 5.02 -11.36
C THR A 111 -14.09 4.37 -12.56
N SER A 112 -13.53 3.27 -13.01
CA SER A 112 -14.11 2.39 -14.03
C SER A 112 -14.59 1.11 -13.37
N VAL A 113 -15.79 0.65 -13.72
CA VAL A 113 -16.32 -0.66 -13.29
C VAL A 113 -15.86 -1.71 -14.28
N THR A 114 -15.28 -2.79 -13.78
CA THR A 114 -14.89 -3.95 -14.59
C THR A 114 -15.89 -5.07 -14.32
N ASP A 115 -16.58 -5.54 -15.35
CA ASP A 115 -17.67 -6.53 -15.23
C ASP A 115 -17.18 -7.95 -15.50
N VAL A 116 -16.04 -8.37 -14.90
CA VAL A 116 -15.48 -9.66 -15.28
C VAL A 116 -14.77 -10.40 -14.13
N SER A 117 -15.11 -11.67 -14.01
CA SER A 117 -14.36 -12.65 -13.21
C SER A 117 -12.93 -12.90 -13.73
N VAL A 118 -12.62 -12.46 -14.94
CA VAL A 118 -11.29 -12.48 -15.58
C VAL A 118 -11.12 -11.15 -16.31
N LEU A 119 -10.23 -10.30 -15.82
CA LEU A 119 -9.90 -9.03 -16.44
C LEU A 119 -8.85 -9.25 -17.55
N ASP A 120 -9.20 -8.99 -18.82
CA ASP A 120 -8.20 -9.04 -19.88
C ASP A 120 -7.10 -7.98 -19.64
N PRO A 121 -5.82 -8.32 -19.74
CA PRO A 121 -4.73 -7.37 -19.53
C PRO A 121 -4.80 -6.14 -20.43
N GLN A 122 -5.31 -6.25 -21.65
CA GLN A 122 -5.47 -5.11 -22.57
C GLN A 122 -6.61 -4.19 -22.11
N ASP A 123 -7.70 -4.77 -21.60
CA ASP A 123 -8.81 -3.99 -21.05
C ASP A 123 -8.37 -3.26 -19.78
N ALA A 124 -7.58 -3.92 -18.93
CA ALA A 124 -7.00 -3.27 -17.76
C ALA A 124 -6.11 -2.07 -18.14
N VAL A 125 -5.24 -2.25 -19.16
CA VAL A 125 -4.42 -1.15 -19.69
C VAL A 125 -5.27 -0.02 -20.25
N ALA A 126 -6.36 -0.34 -20.95
CA ALA A 126 -7.29 0.65 -21.48
C ALA A 126 -7.96 1.45 -20.36
N HIS A 127 -8.54 0.78 -19.35
CA HIS A 127 -9.16 1.44 -18.21
C HIS A 127 -8.18 2.33 -17.43
N ILE A 128 -6.95 1.85 -17.19
CA ILE A 128 -5.91 2.63 -16.51
C ILE A 128 -5.54 3.85 -17.34
N THR A 129 -5.33 3.69 -18.64
CA THR A 129 -4.93 4.79 -19.54
C THR A 129 -6.03 5.85 -19.66
N GLU A 130 -7.28 5.43 -19.81
CA GLU A 130 -8.45 6.31 -19.82
C GLU A 130 -8.56 7.08 -18.49
N GLY A 131 -8.44 6.38 -17.37
CA GLY A 131 -8.47 7.00 -16.04
C GLY A 131 -7.35 8.02 -15.84
N ILE A 132 -6.11 7.72 -16.29
CA ILE A 132 -4.99 8.66 -16.25
C ILE A 132 -5.32 9.94 -17.03
N GLN A 133 -5.84 9.80 -18.25
CA GLN A 133 -6.23 10.96 -19.07
C GLN A 133 -7.36 11.76 -18.43
N ALA A 134 -8.36 11.06 -17.86
CA ALA A 134 -9.51 11.68 -17.20
C ALA A 134 -9.07 12.53 -15.99
N VAL A 135 -8.23 12.00 -15.10
CA VAL A 135 -7.80 12.75 -13.90
C VAL A 135 -6.85 13.91 -14.22
N ILE A 136 -6.02 13.79 -15.27
CA ILE A 136 -5.17 14.89 -15.76
C ILE A 136 -6.05 16.01 -16.31
N ALA A 137 -7.07 15.68 -17.10
CA ALA A 137 -8.01 16.65 -17.69
C ALA A 137 -8.88 17.32 -16.61
N GLU A 138 -9.40 16.55 -15.64
CA GLU A 138 -10.23 17.08 -14.54
C GLU A 138 -9.43 18.04 -13.64
N ALA A 139 -8.18 17.70 -13.33
CA ALA A 139 -7.32 18.54 -12.50
C ALA A 139 -6.74 19.74 -13.24
N ASP A 140 -6.91 19.86 -14.55
CA ASP A 140 -6.35 20.91 -15.43
C ASP A 140 -4.83 21.07 -15.23
N VAL A 141 -4.09 19.96 -15.19
CA VAL A 141 -2.65 19.96 -15.00
C VAL A 141 -1.91 19.52 -16.27
N PRO A 142 -0.74 20.07 -16.57
CA PRO A 142 0.03 19.65 -17.73
C PRO A 142 0.62 18.24 -17.50
N GLU A 143 0.55 17.36 -18.50
CA GLU A 143 1.11 15.99 -18.44
C GLU A 143 2.58 15.96 -18.03
N GLN A 144 3.34 16.98 -18.46
CA GLN A 144 4.77 17.12 -18.12
C GLN A 144 5.02 17.34 -16.63
N ALA A 145 4.00 17.74 -15.86
CA ALA A 145 4.07 17.89 -14.41
C ALA A 145 3.80 16.58 -13.66
N ILE A 146 3.43 15.50 -14.37
CA ILE A 146 3.25 14.18 -13.77
C ILE A 146 4.62 13.55 -13.54
N LEU A 147 4.97 13.35 -12.28
CA LEU A 147 6.24 12.76 -11.83
C LEU A 147 6.29 11.24 -12.01
N GLY A 148 5.12 10.61 -12.04
CA GLY A 148 4.98 9.18 -12.29
C GLY A 148 3.62 8.64 -11.87
N VAL A 149 3.37 7.40 -12.29
CA VAL A 149 2.17 6.62 -12.00
C VAL A 149 2.56 5.37 -11.24
N GLY A 150 1.97 5.16 -10.08
CA GLY A 150 2.12 3.93 -9.32
C GLY A 150 0.85 3.10 -9.40
N VAL A 151 0.98 1.87 -9.85
CA VAL A 151 -0.14 0.94 -10.09
C VAL A 151 -0.08 -0.20 -9.09
N ALA A 152 -1.09 -0.29 -8.25
CA ALA A 152 -1.29 -1.37 -7.31
C ALA A 152 -2.20 -2.44 -7.93
N VAL A 153 -1.77 -3.70 -7.89
CA VAL A 153 -2.49 -4.82 -8.53
C VAL A 153 -2.68 -5.99 -7.56
N PRO A 154 -3.73 -6.81 -7.74
CA PRO A 154 -3.85 -8.07 -7.03
C PRO A 154 -2.80 -9.08 -7.49
N GLY A 155 -2.39 -9.97 -6.58
CA GLY A 155 -1.44 -11.05 -6.84
C GLY A 155 0.03 -10.65 -6.72
N LEU A 156 0.92 -11.52 -7.21
CA LEU A 156 2.37 -11.38 -7.10
C LEU A 156 2.92 -10.44 -8.16
N VAL A 157 3.81 -9.54 -7.77
CA VAL A 157 4.53 -8.66 -8.69
C VAL A 157 6.02 -9.02 -8.66
N GLU A 158 6.49 -9.60 -9.74
CA GLU A 158 7.90 -9.92 -9.92
C GLU A 158 8.62 -8.74 -10.56
N HIS A 159 9.60 -8.16 -9.83
CA HIS A 159 10.40 -7.04 -10.33
C HIS A 159 11.60 -7.54 -11.14
N ARG A 160 11.45 -7.56 -12.47
CA ARG A 160 12.50 -7.81 -13.46
C ARG A 160 13.03 -6.50 -14.04
N GLU A 161 13.33 -6.46 -15.34
CA GLU A 161 13.57 -5.19 -16.05
C GLU A 161 12.32 -4.31 -16.03
N TYR A 162 11.17 -4.94 -16.30
CA TYR A 162 9.82 -4.40 -16.03
C TYR A 162 9.08 -5.34 -15.09
N ALA A 163 8.11 -4.81 -14.37
CA ALA A 163 7.29 -5.60 -13.46
C ALA A 163 6.36 -6.55 -14.23
N VAL A 164 6.37 -7.81 -13.81
CA VAL A 164 5.50 -8.87 -14.33
C VAL A 164 4.53 -9.31 -13.25
N VAL A 165 3.25 -9.39 -13.60
CA VAL A 165 2.17 -9.68 -12.66
C VAL A 165 1.66 -11.12 -12.81
N HIS A 166 1.47 -11.79 -11.67
CA HIS A 166 0.85 -13.11 -11.54
C HIS A 166 -0.35 -12.99 -10.60
N GLY A 167 -1.52 -12.69 -11.14
CA GLY A 167 -2.78 -12.46 -10.40
C GLY A 167 -3.77 -13.58 -10.71
N GLN A 168 -3.75 -14.68 -9.96
CA GLN A 168 -4.65 -15.82 -10.20
C GLN A 168 -6.12 -15.44 -10.06
N SER A 169 -6.45 -14.51 -9.17
CA SER A 169 -7.81 -14.04 -8.94
C SER A 169 -8.42 -13.29 -10.12
N ILE A 170 -7.60 -12.71 -10.97
CA ILE A 170 -8.00 -11.97 -12.18
C ILE A 170 -7.55 -12.67 -13.48
N GLY A 171 -7.08 -13.91 -13.38
CA GLY A 171 -6.69 -14.73 -14.54
C GLY A 171 -5.33 -14.37 -15.17
N TRP A 172 -4.49 -13.59 -14.49
CA TRP A 172 -3.20 -13.16 -15.02
C TRP A 172 -2.06 -14.13 -14.69
N LEU A 173 -1.33 -14.53 -15.72
CA LEU A 173 -0.15 -15.38 -15.57
C LEU A 173 1.02 -14.79 -16.37
N GLY A 174 1.94 -14.14 -15.69
CA GLY A 174 3.13 -13.57 -16.33
C GLY A 174 2.85 -12.36 -17.21
N VAL A 175 1.90 -11.48 -16.82
CA VAL A 175 1.51 -10.30 -17.59
C VAL A 175 2.57 -9.19 -17.42
N PRO A 176 3.22 -8.68 -18.50
CA PRO A 176 4.22 -7.62 -18.42
C PRO A 176 3.54 -6.22 -18.32
N LEU A 177 2.74 -6.02 -17.28
CA LEU A 177 1.85 -4.86 -17.15
C LEU A 177 2.60 -3.52 -17.22
N GLU A 178 3.77 -3.41 -16.58
CA GLU A 178 4.55 -2.18 -16.60
C GLU A 178 4.98 -1.81 -18.03
N GLU A 179 5.44 -2.79 -18.80
CA GLU A 179 5.84 -2.58 -20.21
C GLU A 179 4.66 -2.15 -21.06
N MET A 180 3.49 -2.82 -20.91
CA MET A 180 2.26 -2.49 -21.64
C MET A 180 1.79 -1.05 -21.34
N LEU A 181 1.79 -0.64 -20.07
CA LEU A 181 1.40 0.71 -19.67
C LEU A 181 2.38 1.77 -20.14
N ARG A 182 3.68 1.51 -20.08
CA ARG A 182 4.71 2.42 -20.61
C ARG A 182 4.56 2.66 -22.10
N ALA A 183 4.20 1.62 -22.85
CA ALA A 183 3.93 1.73 -24.29
C ALA A 183 2.66 2.58 -24.58
N SER A 184 1.69 2.60 -23.67
CA SER A 184 0.40 3.27 -23.87
C SER A 184 0.40 4.73 -23.41
N THR A 185 1.18 5.11 -22.37
CA THR A 185 1.07 6.45 -21.76
C THR A 185 2.31 7.33 -21.97
N GLY A 186 3.49 6.74 -22.18
CA GLY A 186 4.76 7.48 -22.16
C GLY A 186 5.20 7.99 -20.77
N LEU A 187 4.37 7.87 -19.73
CA LEU A 187 4.67 8.28 -18.37
C LEU A 187 5.58 7.26 -17.64
N PRO A 188 6.32 7.71 -16.61
CA PRO A 188 7.04 6.77 -15.74
C PRO A 188 6.04 5.90 -14.96
N ILE A 189 6.03 4.60 -15.23
CA ILE A 189 5.14 3.62 -14.58
C ILE A 189 5.92 2.80 -13.55
N MET A 190 5.30 2.53 -12.41
CA MET A 190 5.76 1.63 -11.37
C MET A 190 4.59 0.74 -10.96
N VAL A 191 4.83 -0.57 -10.82
CA VAL A 191 3.79 -1.53 -10.45
C VAL A 191 4.19 -2.25 -9.16
N ASP A 192 3.27 -2.37 -8.22
CA ASP A 192 3.47 -3.17 -7.00
C ASP A 192 2.15 -3.88 -6.59
N ASN A 193 2.26 -4.78 -5.63
CA ASN A 193 1.13 -5.50 -5.07
C ASN A 193 0.23 -4.58 -4.22
N GLY A 194 -1.10 -4.77 -4.28
CA GLY A 194 -2.08 -3.93 -3.59
C GLY A 194 -1.92 -3.92 -2.06
N ALA A 195 -1.64 -5.08 -1.44
CA ALA A 195 -1.42 -5.14 0.01
C ALA A 195 -0.13 -4.41 0.41
N LYS A 196 0.94 -4.48 -0.40
CA LYS A 196 2.17 -3.72 -0.14
C LYS A 196 1.96 -2.22 -0.32
N SER A 197 1.17 -1.81 -1.31
CA SER A 197 0.77 -0.41 -1.51
C SER A 197 -0.04 0.11 -0.33
N LEU A 198 -1.07 -0.61 0.11
CA LEU A 198 -1.81 -0.28 1.34
C LEU A 198 -0.88 -0.13 2.54
N GLY A 199 0.01 -1.11 2.74
CA GLY A 199 0.93 -1.10 3.87
C GLY A 199 1.88 0.09 3.86
N GLN A 200 2.34 0.50 2.68
CA GLN A 200 3.18 1.68 2.53
C GLN A 200 2.42 2.96 2.88
N ALA A 201 1.15 3.09 2.45
CA ALA A 201 0.30 4.22 2.78
C ALA A 201 0.05 4.30 4.29
N GLU A 202 -0.39 3.20 4.91
CA GLU A 202 -0.67 3.14 6.35
C GLU A 202 0.59 3.40 7.22
N ARG A 203 1.77 2.99 6.73
CA ARG A 203 3.04 3.29 7.39
C ARG A 203 3.40 4.77 7.32
N TRP A 204 3.14 5.44 6.22
CA TRP A 204 3.51 6.85 6.07
C TRP A 204 2.51 7.79 6.75
N PHE A 205 1.22 7.51 6.65
CA PHE A 205 0.17 8.47 6.98
C PHE A 205 -0.94 7.93 7.88
N GLY A 206 -1.02 6.62 8.10
CA GLY A 206 -2.13 5.97 8.80
C GLY A 206 -1.73 5.26 10.09
N ALA A 207 -2.47 4.21 10.39
CA ALA A 207 -2.41 3.47 11.65
C ALA A 207 -1.07 2.80 11.95
N ALA A 208 -0.21 2.56 10.95
CA ALA A 208 1.13 2.00 11.15
C ALA A 208 2.22 3.07 11.27
N ARG A 209 1.87 4.37 11.31
CA ARG A 209 2.85 5.45 11.45
C ARG A 209 3.57 5.36 12.80
N GLY A 210 4.90 5.55 12.76
CA GLY A 210 5.75 5.55 13.95
C GLY A 210 6.13 4.16 14.48
N THR A 211 5.76 3.07 13.77
CA THR A 211 6.21 1.71 14.09
C THR A 211 7.33 1.26 13.17
N ASP A 212 8.28 0.50 13.70
CA ASP A 212 9.34 -0.13 12.91
C ASP A 212 8.96 -1.54 12.46
N ASN A 213 8.08 -2.21 13.22
CA ASN A 213 7.62 -3.56 12.92
C ASN A 213 6.10 -3.61 12.96
N ALA A 214 5.46 -3.76 11.80
CA ALA A 214 4.02 -3.81 11.68
C ALA A 214 3.59 -4.81 10.62
N VAL A 215 2.37 -5.32 10.73
CA VAL A 215 1.73 -6.11 9.69
C VAL A 215 0.43 -5.42 9.30
N ILE A 216 0.28 -5.08 8.04
CA ILE A 216 -0.94 -4.48 7.50
C ILE A 216 -1.66 -5.55 6.69
N VAL A 217 -2.87 -5.88 7.12
CA VAL A 217 -3.73 -6.89 6.49
C VAL A 217 -4.68 -6.18 5.54
N LEU A 218 -4.71 -6.62 4.29
CA LEU A 218 -5.70 -6.20 3.31
C LEU A 218 -6.76 -7.28 3.18
N LEU A 219 -7.99 -6.95 3.59
CA LEU A 219 -9.17 -7.80 3.40
C LEU A 219 -10.10 -7.16 2.37
N GLY A 220 -10.45 -7.94 1.37
CA GLY A 220 -11.37 -7.60 0.28
C GLY A 220 -11.92 -8.88 -0.34
N VAL A 221 -12.02 -8.92 -1.66
CA VAL A 221 -12.30 -10.17 -2.38
C VAL A 221 -11.16 -11.17 -2.14
N GLY A 222 -9.91 -10.70 -2.25
CA GLY A 222 -8.70 -11.40 -1.83
C GLY A 222 -8.24 -11.03 -0.41
N VAL A 223 -7.25 -11.77 0.09
CA VAL A 223 -6.63 -11.58 1.40
C VAL A 223 -5.11 -11.53 1.24
N GLY A 224 -4.52 -10.39 1.59
CA GLY A 224 -3.08 -10.19 1.49
C GLY A 224 -2.50 -9.48 2.72
N THR A 225 -1.18 -9.40 2.81
CA THR A 225 -0.52 -8.60 3.84
C THR A 225 0.68 -7.84 3.29
N CYS A 226 0.96 -6.70 3.95
CA CYS A 226 2.25 -6.04 3.91
C CYS A 226 2.94 -6.24 5.26
N ILE A 227 4.15 -6.74 5.24
CA ILE A 227 4.99 -6.90 6.43
C ILE A 227 6.01 -5.76 6.43
N ILE A 228 6.01 -4.95 7.48
CA ILE A 228 7.04 -3.95 7.77
C ILE A 228 8.00 -4.55 8.79
N SER A 229 9.28 -4.54 8.48
CA SER A 229 10.34 -5.00 9.37
C SER A 229 11.47 -4.00 9.37
N ASN A 230 11.85 -3.51 10.56
CA ASN A 230 12.85 -2.44 10.73
C ASN A 230 12.57 -1.21 9.86
N GLY A 231 11.30 -0.80 9.80
CA GLY A 231 10.85 0.35 9.03
C GLY A 231 10.81 0.17 7.52
N GLU A 232 11.02 -1.02 6.97
CA GLU A 232 11.02 -1.30 5.54
C GLU A 232 10.03 -2.39 5.17
N VAL A 233 9.43 -2.29 3.97
CA VAL A 233 8.56 -3.35 3.44
C VAL A 233 9.37 -4.62 3.18
N TYR A 234 9.04 -5.68 3.89
CA TYR A 234 9.67 -6.98 3.68
C TYR A 234 9.13 -7.66 2.42
N ARG A 235 9.97 -7.82 1.42
CA ARG A 235 9.57 -8.34 0.10
C ARG A 235 9.89 -9.82 -0.10
N GLY A 236 10.81 -10.40 0.67
CA GLY A 236 11.32 -11.74 0.43
C GLY A 236 12.19 -11.83 -0.83
N ALA A 237 12.48 -13.04 -1.28
CA ALA A 237 13.41 -13.30 -2.37
C ALA A 237 12.91 -12.82 -3.75
N THR A 238 11.62 -12.95 -4.02
CA THR A 238 10.98 -12.67 -5.31
C THR A 238 9.92 -11.57 -5.24
N SER A 239 9.91 -10.76 -4.18
CA SER A 239 8.85 -9.80 -3.86
C SER A 239 7.49 -10.45 -3.52
N SER A 240 7.48 -11.75 -3.19
CA SER A 240 6.26 -12.52 -2.92
C SER A 240 5.99 -12.74 -1.41
N ALA A 241 6.71 -12.07 -0.50
CA ALA A 241 6.39 -12.15 0.91
C ALA A 241 5.04 -11.49 1.20
N GLY A 242 4.29 -12.04 2.17
CA GLY A 242 3.00 -11.50 2.58
C GLY A 242 1.77 -12.22 1.99
N GLU A 243 1.94 -13.38 1.38
CA GLU A 243 0.83 -14.20 0.84
C GLU A 243 0.08 -14.96 1.97
N TRP A 244 -0.28 -14.23 3.01
CA TRP A 244 -0.92 -14.76 4.21
C TRP A 244 -2.28 -15.39 3.94
N GLY A 245 -3.07 -14.83 3.03
CA GLY A 245 -4.37 -15.38 2.62
C GLY A 245 -4.27 -16.81 2.08
N HIS A 246 -3.09 -17.21 1.59
CA HIS A 246 -2.83 -18.55 1.07
C HIS A 246 -2.10 -19.48 2.06
N THR A 247 -1.90 -19.05 3.31
CA THR A 247 -1.47 -19.99 4.38
C THR A 247 -2.60 -20.94 4.75
N THR A 248 -2.25 -22.18 5.06
CA THR A 248 -3.23 -23.22 5.39
C THR A 248 -3.71 -23.05 6.84
N ILE A 249 -4.93 -22.57 7.03
CA ILE A 249 -5.57 -22.46 8.35
C ILE A 249 -6.30 -23.74 8.73
N MET A 250 -6.72 -24.54 7.74
CA MET A 250 -7.37 -25.83 7.95
C MET A 250 -6.91 -26.87 6.92
N ALA A 251 -6.07 -27.79 7.32
CA ALA A 251 -5.57 -28.85 6.44
C ALA A 251 -6.75 -29.68 5.85
N GLY A 252 -6.76 -29.82 4.51
CA GLY A 252 -7.82 -30.50 3.79
C GLY A 252 -9.18 -29.79 3.73
N GLY A 253 -9.24 -28.52 4.20
CA GLY A 253 -10.45 -27.71 4.25
C GLY A 253 -10.99 -27.27 2.88
N ARG A 254 -11.64 -26.09 2.83
CA ARG A 254 -12.29 -25.54 1.62
C ARG A 254 -11.28 -25.33 0.49
N THR A 255 -11.72 -25.52 -0.75
CA THR A 255 -10.90 -25.20 -1.93
C THR A 255 -10.73 -23.70 -2.05
N CYS A 256 -9.50 -23.23 -2.21
CA CYS A 256 -9.16 -21.82 -2.47
C CYS A 256 -9.08 -21.56 -3.98
N ARG A 257 -9.29 -20.32 -4.40
CA ARG A 257 -9.12 -19.88 -5.81
C ARG A 257 -7.71 -20.14 -6.35
N CYS A 258 -6.68 -20.20 -5.48
CA CYS A 258 -5.32 -20.56 -5.88
C CYS A 258 -5.12 -22.06 -6.20
N GLY A 259 -6.16 -22.89 -6.09
CA GLY A 259 -6.12 -24.32 -6.32
C GLY A 259 -5.74 -25.16 -5.10
N ALA A 260 -5.20 -24.58 -4.04
CA ALA A 260 -4.90 -25.26 -2.78
C ALA A 260 -6.16 -25.46 -1.92
N ARG A 261 -6.03 -26.21 -0.82
CA ARG A 261 -7.13 -26.48 0.12
C ARG A 261 -6.79 -25.97 1.52
N GLY A 262 -7.78 -25.28 2.12
CA GLY A 262 -7.67 -24.81 3.49
C GLY A 262 -6.96 -23.48 3.69
N CYS A 263 -6.74 -22.71 2.63
CA CYS A 263 -6.19 -21.35 2.71
C CYS A 263 -7.12 -20.45 3.54
N LEU A 264 -6.55 -19.52 4.30
CA LEU A 264 -7.30 -18.54 5.10
C LEU A 264 -8.31 -17.74 4.25
N GLU A 265 -7.94 -17.32 3.05
CA GLU A 265 -8.81 -16.60 2.12
C GLU A 265 -10.12 -17.33 1.83
N ALA A 266 -10.11 -18.67 1.77
CA ALA A 266 -11.30 -19.47 1.54
C ALA A 266 -12.30 -19.46 2.73
N TYR A 267 -11.98 -18.77 3.81
CA TYR A 267 -12.83 -18.62 4.99
C TYR A 267 -13.18 -17.16 5.32
N VAL A 268 -12.25 -16.22 5.06
CA VAL A 268 -12.40 -14.81 5.47
C VAL A 268 -12.44 -13.81 4.31
N GLY A 269 -12.22 -14.22 3.06
CA GLY A 269 -12.41 -13.37 1.89
C GLY A 269 -13.90 -13.11 1.62
N ALA A 270 -14.24 -11.97 1.04
CA ALA A 270 -15.62 -11.55 0.83
C ALA A 270 -16.47 -12.59 0.07
N GLY A 271 -15.91 -13.16 -1.01
CA GLY A 271 -16.59 -14.23 -1.76
C GLY A 271 -16.85 -15.48 -0.93
N ALA A 272 -15.91 -15.85 -0.05
CA ALA A 272 -16.07 -17.01 0.83
C ALA A 272 -17.14 -16.76 1.90
N ILE A 273 -17.22 -15.56 2.47
CA ILE A 273 -18.26 -15.13 3.42
C ILE A 273 -19.64 -15.21 2.76
N ALA A 274 -19.78 -14.61 1.57
CA ALA A 274 -21.04 -14.60 0.83
C ALA A 274 -21.50 -16.03 0.44
N ALA A 275 -20.57 -16.88 -0.03
CA ALA A 275 -20.87 -18.27 -0.37
C ALA A 275 -21.29 -19.07 0.87
N ARG A 276 -20.62 -18.86 2.01
CA ARG A 276 -20.97 -19.53 3.26
C ARG A 276 -22.35 -19.12 3.79
N TYR A 277 -22.68 -17.85 3.67
CA TYR A 277 -24.02 -17.37 4.02
C TYR A 277 -25.09 -18.02 3.16
N GLU A 278 -24.88 -18.12 1.84
CA GLU A 278 -25.81 -18.79 0.91
C GLU A 278 -25.99 -20.29 1.23
N GLU A 279 -24.92 -20.98 1.68
CA GLU A 279 -25.03 -22.38 2.14
C GLU A 279 -25.94 -22.51 3.37
N LEU A 280 -25.90 -21.55 4.29
CA LEU A 280 -26.68 -21.59 5.53
C LEU A 280 -28.11 -21.06 5.38
N SER A 281 -28.32 -20.12 4.44
CA SER A 281 -29.61 -19.48 4.17
C SER A 281 -29.85 -19.36 2.66
N PRO A 282 -30.15 -20.47 1.97
CA PRO A 282 -30.36 -20.47 0.52
C PRO A 282 -31.49 -19.51 0.11
N GLY A 283 -31.18 -18.58 -0.81
CA GLY A 283 -32.13 -17.54 -1.24
C GLY A 283 -32.34 -16.42 -0.21
N GLY A 284 -31.53 -16.37 0.83
CA GLY A 284 -31.53 -15.28 1.82
C GLY A 284 -31.26 -13.93 1.16
N ALA A 285 -31.85 -12.88 1.74
CA ALA A 285 -31.97 -11.54 1.17
C ALA A 285 -30.67 -10.70 1.11
N ALA A 286 -29.52 -11.30 0.89
CA ALA A 286 -28.23 -10.60 0.84
C ALA A 286 -27.92 -10.08 -0.57
N GLY A 287 -28.67 -9.11 -1.08
CA GLY A 287 -28.30 -8.29 -2.23
C GLY A 287 -28.18 -9.00 -3.59
N SER A 288 -27.79 -8.27 -4.63
CA SER A 288 -27.52 -8.82 -5.96
C SER A 288 -26.19 -9.59 -5.97
N PRO A 289 -26.08 -10.72 -6.69
CA PRO A 289 -24.79 -11.41 -6.89
C PRO A 289 -23.68 -10.52 -7.48
N ALA A 290 -24.06 -9.48 -8.25
CA ALA A 290 -23.13 -8.53 -8.83
C ALA A 290 -22.61 -7.46 -7.84
N ASP A 291 -23.27 -7.29 -6.68
CA ASP A 291 -22.88 -6.34 -5.64
C ASP A 291 -22.35 -7.09 -4.38
N LEU A 292 -21.10 -7.48 -4.43
CA LEU A 292 -20.48 -8.22 -3.33
C LEU A 292 -20.32 -7.37 -2.07
N GLU A 293 -19.99 -6.08 -2.22
CA GLU A 293 -19.86 -5.16 -1.07
C GLU A 293 -21.19 -4.95 -0.37
N GLY A 294 -22.26 -4.69 -1.12
CA GLY A 294 -23.62 -4.56 -0.58
C GLY A 294 -24.11 -5.85 0.09
N ARG A 295 -23.78 -7.02 -0.46
CA ARG A 295 -24.08 -8.32 0.16
C ARG A 295 -23.38 -8.48 1.52
N ILE A 296 -22.10 -8.16 1.59
CA ILE A 296 -21.34 -8.24 2.85
C ILE A 296 -21.90 -7.24 3.86
N ALA A 297 -22.20 -6.01 3.44
CA ALA A 297 -22.81 -5.02 4.33
C ALA A 297 -24.16 -5.50 4.89
N ALA A 298 -24.99 -6.13 4.05
CA ALA A 298 -26.26 -6.70 4.49
C ALA A 298 -26.08 -7.88 5.48
N ILE A 299 -25.11 -8.77 5.26
CA ILE A 299 -24.78 -9.85 6.18
C ILE A 299 -24.32 -9.29 7.53
N ILE A 300 -23.45 -8.28 7.54
CA ILE A 300 -22.99 -7.64 8.79
C ILE A 300 -24.16 -7.00 9.53
N ALA A 301 -25.00 -6.24 8.83
CA ALA A 301 -26.14 -5.53 9.43
C ALA A 301 -27.23 -6.50 9.97
N SER A 302 -27.35 -7.71 9.43
CA SER A 302 -28.32 -8.70 9.89
C SER A 302 -27.82 -9.62 11.00
N ARG A 303 -26.60 -9.45 11.51
CA ARG A 303 -25.96 -10.29 12.51
C ARG A 303 -26.85 -10.63 13.70
N ASP A 304 -27.53 -9.64 14.27
CA ASP A 304 -28.33 -9.82 15.50
C ASP A 304 -29.72 -10.39 15.23
N SER A 305 -30.19 -10.37 13.99
CA SER A 305 -31.54 -10.79 13.57
C SER A 305 -31.57 -12.07 12.74
N ASP A 306 -30.44 -12.46 12.14
CA ASP A 306 -30.33 -13.65 11.28
C ASP A 306 -29.28 -14.63 11.84
N PRO A 307 -29.71 -15.84 12.30
CA PRO A 307 -28.81 -16.85 12.80
C PRO A 307 -27.72 -17.29 11.79
N ALA A 308 -28.01 -17.27 10.49
CA ALA A 308 -27.04 -17.62 9.46
C ALA A 308 -25.93 -16.55 9.37
N ALA A 309 -26.31 -15.27 9.41
CA ALA A 309 -25.35 -14.16 9.45
C ALA A 309 -24.49 -14.21 10.73
N ALA A 310 -25.12 -14.44 11.90
CA ALA A 310 -24.40 -14.58 13.16
C ALA A 310 -23.37 -15.72 13.12
N GLN A 311 -23.76 -16.88 12.54
CA GLN A 311 -22.87 -18.03 12.41
C GLN A 311 -21.70 -17.74 11.48
N VAL A 312 -21.94 -17.21 10.28
CA VAL A 312 -20.88 -16.89 9.31
C VAL A 312 -19.89 -15.89 9.91
N LEU A 313 -20.37 -14.79 10.52
CA LEU A 313 -19.51 -13.78 11.13
C LEU A 313 -18.72 -14.33 12.33
N GLY A 314 -19.31 -15.27 13.11
CA GLY A 314 -18.60 -16.01 14.15
C GLY A 314 -17.48 -16.90 13.60
N GLU A 315 -17.72 -17.58 12.47
CA GLU A 315 -16.69 -18.35 11.76
C GLU A 315 -15.55 -17.41 11.28
N VAL A 316 -15.89 -16.23 10.70
CA VAL A 316 -14.91 -15.22 10.27
C VAL A 316 -14.06 -14.72 11.44
N VAL A 317 -14.66 -14.39 12.57
CA VAL A 317 -13.93 -13.96 13.77
C VAL A 317 -12.94 -15.02 14.22
N THR A 318 -13.35 -16.29 14.22
CA THR A 318 -12.50 -17.40 14.63
C THR A 318 -11.30 -17.59 13.70
N TYR A 319 -11.52 -17.67 12.38
CA TYR A 319 -10.44 -17.90 11.43
C TYR A 319 -9.53 -16.68 11.29
N LEU A 320 -10.10 -15.46 11.30
CA LEU A 320 -9.31 -14.23 11.23
C LEU A 320 -8.46 -14.05 12.50
N GLY A 321 -9.05 -14.34 13.67
CA GLY A 321 -8.31 -14.30 14.93
C GLY A 321 -7.14 -15.29 14.95
N ALA A 322 -7.38 -16.56 14.54
CA ALA A 322 -6.32 -17.55 14.45
C ALA A 322 -5.21 -17.13 13.46
N GLY A 323 -5.60 -16.62 12.27
CA GLY A 323 -4.62 -16.14 11.30
C GLY A 323 -3.82 -14.93 11.80
N ILE A 324 -4.44 -13.99 12.52
CA ILE A 324 -3.73 -12.87 13.15
C ILE A 324 -2.77 -13.38 14.24
N ALA A 325 -3.15 -14.38 15.01
CA ALA A 325 -2.27 -15.00 15.99
C ALA A 325 -1.01 -15.59 15.34
N ASP A 326 -1.12 -16.18 14.14
CA ASP A 326 0.02 -16.66 13.37
C ASP A 326 0.95 -15.49 13.01
N LEU A 327 0.42 -14.34 12.57
CA LEU A 327 1.21 -13.15 12.28
C LEU A 327 1.92 -12.62 13.53
N VAL A 328 1.23 -12.58 14.66
CA VAL A 328 1.81 -12.17 15.95
C VAL A 328 2.94 -13.12 16.37
N ASN A 329 2.73 -14.43 16.26
CA ASN A 329 3.72 -15.43 16.64
C ASN A 329 4.93 -15.46 15.71
N LEU A 330 4.76 -15.20 14.40
CA LEU A 330 5.82 -15.28 13.40
C LEU A 330 6.64 -14.01 13.28
N PHE A 331 6.00 -12.83 13.40
CA PHE A 331 6.64 -11.55 13.13
C PHE A 331 6.83 -10.68 14.37
N ASN A 332 6.15 -11.00 15.48
CA ASN A 332 6.18 -10.22 16.72
C ASN A 332 6.06 -8.70 16.44
N PRO A 333 5.00 -8.25 15.75
CA PRO A 333 4.87 -6.86 15.36
C PRO A 333 4.42 -5.99 16.55
N GLU A 334 4.74 -4.69 16.50
CA GLU A 334 4.18 -3.68 17.40
C GLU A 334 2.70 -3.43 17.11
N ARG A 335 2.32 -3.57 15.82
CA ARG A 335 0.95 -3.30 15.36
C ARG A 335 0.51 -4.23 14.25
N VAL A 336 -0.74 -4.71 14.32
CA VAL A 336 -1.46 -5.35 13.22
C VAL A 336 -2.58 -4.40 12.81
N VAL A 337 -2.55 -3.93 11.56
CA VAL A 337 -3.55 -3.00 11.00
C VAL A 337 -4.49 -3.78 10.09
N VAL A 338 -5.77 -3.78 10.39
CA VAL A 338 -6.82 -4.45 9.58
C VAL A 338 -7.41 -3.42 8.63
N GLY A 339 -7.11 -3.57 7.34
CA GLY A 339 -7.50 -2.65 6.28
C GLY A 339 -8.14 -3.34 5.08
N GLY A 340 -8.30 -2.58 3.99
CA GLY A 340 -9.14 -2.94 2.86
C GLY A 340 -10.63 -2.74 3.18
N TRP A 341 -11.46 -2.65 2.14
CA TRP A 341 -12.88 -2.34 2.31
C TRP A 341 -13.62 -3.34 3.24
N LEU A 342 -13.34 -4.64 3.08
CA LEU A 342 -13.90 -5.69 3.94
C LEU A 342 -13.34 -5.61 5.36
N GLY A 343 -12.04 -5.36 5.52
CA GLY A 343 -11.39 -5.23 6.82
C GLY A 343 -11.97 -4.09 7.65
N ILE A 344 -12.20 -2.94 7.01
CA ILE A 344 -12.84 -1.78 7.65
C ILE A 344 -14.29 -2.12 8.04
N ALA A 345 -15.07 -2.72 7.14
CA ALA A 345 -16.46 -3.10 7.40
C ALA A 345 -16.58 -4.11 8.55
N LEU A 346 -15.74 -5.14 8.58
CA LEU A 346 -15.73 -6.13 9.67
C LEU A 346 -15.26 -5.52 11.00
N SER A 347 -14.23 -4.67 10.95
CA SER A 347 -13.64 -4.09 12.16
C SER A 347 -14.62 -3.19 12.93
N ALA A 348 -15.54 -2.53 12.24
CA ALA A 348 -16.52 -1.64 12.86
C ALA A 348 -17.30 -2.34 13.99
N GLU A 349 -17.59 -3.63 13.83
CA GLU A 349 -18.41 -4.37 14.81
C GLU A 349 -17.69 -5.59 15.42
N LEU A 350 -16.73 -6.19 14.70
CA LEU A 350 -16.16 -7.47 15.08
C LEU A 350 -14.74 -7.37 15.66
N LEU A 351 -14.08 -6.22 15.62
CA LEU A 351 -12.69 -6.07 16.08
C LEU A 351 -12.45 -6.56 17.51
N PRO A 352 -13.35 -6.30 18.50
CA PRO A 352 -13.17 -6.83 19.86
C PRO A 352 -13.12 -8.38 19.87
N GLY A 353 -14.04 -9.03 19.16
CA GLY A 353 -14.07 -10.49 19.05
C GLY A 353 -12.85 -11.05 18.30
N ILE A 354 -12.40 -10.36 17.25
CA ILE A 354 -11.18 -10.73 16.52
C ILE A 354 -9.94 -10.67 17.43
N ARG A 355 -9.83 -9.61 18.27
CA ARG A 355 -8.76 -9.50 19.27
C ARG A 355 -8.79 -10.62 20.30
N GLU A 356 -9.98 -10.93 20.82
CA GLU A 356 -10.16 -12.04 21.76
C GLU A 356 -9.76 -13.37 21.14
N ALA A 357 -10.23 -13.67 19.91
CA ALA A 357 -9.90 -14.89 19.20
C ALA A 357 -8.40 -14.97 18.88
N ALA A 358 -7.75 -13.85 18.51
CA ALA A 358 -6.31 -13.80 18.30
C ALA A 358 -5.54 -14.09 19.62
N GLY A 359 -5.97 -13.51 20.73
CA GLY A 359 -5.38 -13.76 22.04
C GLY A 359 -5.49 -15.19 22.51
N ALA A 360 -6.54 -15.91 22.10
CA ALA A 360 -6.71 -17.33 22.44
C ALA A 360 -5.70 -18.25 21.75
N HIS A 361 -5.10 -17.83 20.63
CA HIS A 361 -4.18 -18.64 19.81
C HIS A 361 -2.75 -18.12 19.81
N ALA A 362 -2.52 -16.85 20.14
CA ALA A 362 -1.17 -16.26 20.19
C ALA A 362 -0.43 -16.59 21.49
N LEU A 363 0.90 -16.58 21.43
CA LEU A 363 1.73 -16.65 22.63
C LEU A 363 1.53 -15.39 23.48
N GLN A 364 1.44 -15.56 24.80
CA GLN A 364 1.10 -14.49 25.72
C GLN A 364 2.01 -13.27 25.62
N LEU A 365 3.33 -13.46 25.55
CA LEU A 365 4.28 -12.35 25.54
C LEU A 365 4.17 -11.52 24.22
N PRO A 366 4.27 -12.08 23.03
CA PRO A 366 4.03 -11.31 21.79
C PRO A 366 2.67 -10.63 21.76
N PHE A 367 1.61 -11.33 22.20
CA PHE A 367 0.26 -10.78 22.20
C PHE A 367 0.07 -9.61 23.16
N SER A 368 0.77 -9.62 24.30
CA SER A 368 0.69 -8.51 25.26
C SER A 368 1.35 -7.21 24.77
N CYS A 369 2.17 -7.28 23.72
CA CYS A 369 2.90 -6.16 23.16
C CYS A 369 2.31 -5.63 21.84
N VAL A 370 1.37 -6.36 21.21
CA VAL A 370 0.81 -5.98 19.91
C VAL A 370 -0.49 -5.20 20.07
N GLU A 371 -0.64 -4.15 19.27
CA GLU A 371 -1.92 -3.46 19.05
C GLU A 371 -2.55 -3.97 17.75
N ILE A 372 -3.82 -4.46 17.83
CA ILE A 372 -4.60 -4.82 16.64
C ILE A 372 -5.59 -3.69 16.41
N VAL A 373 -5.49 -2.96 15.29
CA VAL A 373 -6.25 -1.74 15.02
C VAL A 373 -6.85 -1.76 13.62
N THR A 374 -7.84 -0.91 13.37
CA THR A 374 -8.39 -0.67 12.03
C THR A 374 -7.51 0.32 11.27
N ALA A 375 -7.41 0.16 9.95
CA ALA A 375 -6.76 1.11 9.05
C ALA A 375 -7.41 2.50 9.12
N GLU A 376 -6.60 3.57 9.04
CA GLU A 376 -7.05 4.96 9.17
C GLU A 376 -7.32 5.66 7.84
N LEU A 377 -6.72 5.20 6.73
CA LEU A 377 -6.75 5.91 5.45
C LEU A 377 -7.98 5.59 4.58
N GLY A 378 -8.88 4.74 5.08
CA GLY A 378 -10.13 4.43 4.40
C GLY A 378 -9.97 3.46 3.22
N GLN A 379 -11.02 3.39 2.37
CA GLN A 379 -11.14 2.37 1.33
C GLN A 379 -10.18 2.58 0.15
N ASN A 380 -9.79 3.83 -0.14
CA ASN A 380 -8.95 4.18 -1.28
C ASN A 380 -7.44 4.19 -0.96
N ALA A 381 -7.07 3.70 0.22
CA ALA A 381 -5.69 3.70 0.68
C ALA A 381 -4.72 2.91 -0.24
N VAL A 382 -5.22 1.97 -1.04
CA VAL A 382 -4.42 1.22 -2.02
C VAL A 382 -3.94 2.13 -3.15
N ALA A 383 -4.82 2.98 -3.72
CA ALA A 383 -4.45 3.95 -4.75
C ALA A 383 -3.47 4.99 -4.20
N LEU A 384 -3.72 5.54 -3.00
CA LEU A 384 -2.76 6.40 -2.31
C LEU A 384 -1.41 5.71 -2.13
N GLY A 385 -1.41 4.42 -1.76
CA GLY A 385 -0.21 3.61 -1.66
C GLY A 385 0.53 3.46 -2.99
N GLY A 386 -0.20 3.26 -4.09
CA GLY A 386 0.36 3.32 -5.43
C GLY A 386 1.08 4.66 -5.69
N ALA A 387 0.45 5.79 -5.36
CA ALA A 387 1.04 7.12 -5.52
C ALA A 387 2.32 7.32 -4.70
N THR A 388 2.53 6.57 -3.61
CA THR A 388 3.77 6.63 -2.84
C THR A 388 4.99 6.10 -3.61
N LEU A 389 4.82 5.24 -4.62
CA LEU A 389 5.93 4.65 -5.39
C LEU A 389 6.74 5.72 -6.16
N PRO A 390 6.10 6.56 -7.01
CA PRO A 390 6.82 7.66 -7.66
C PRO A 390 7.33 8.70 -6.65
N ILE A 391 6.59 9.02 -5.59
CA ILE A 391 7.06 9.93 -4.52
C ILE A 391 8.34 9.40 -3.88
N ALA A 392 8.38 8.13 -3.49
CA ALA A 392 9.58 7.51 -2.89
C ALA A 392 10.79 7.62 -3.82
N THR A 393 10.60 7.50 -5.13
CA THR A 393 11.65 7.66 -6.13
C THR A 393 12.19 9.09 -6.16
N VAL A 394 11.30 10.10 -6.16
CA VAL A 394 11.66 11.52 -6.12
C VAL A 394 12.40 11.88 -4.83
N LEU A 395 11.88 11.48 -3.68
CA LEU A 395 12.48 11.73 -2.37
C LEU A 395 13.88 11.08 -2.25
N SER A 396 14.02 9.83 -2.70
CA SER A 396 15.30 9.08 -2.67
C SER A 396 16.33 9.66 -3.65
N ALA A 397 15.89 10.28 -4.73
CA ALA A 397 16.77 11.04 -5.63
C ALA A 397 17.23 12.38 -5.02
N GLY A 398 16.55 12.85 -3.97
CA GLY A 398 16.76 14.18 -3.37
C GLY A 398 16.12 15.29 -4.21
N ALA A 399 15.03 14.99 -4.92
CA ALA A 399 14.33 15.79 -5.93
C ALA A 399 15.31 16.34 -7.01
N VAL A 400 15.13 16.18 -8.17
CA VAL A 400 15.52 16.63 -9.49
C VAL A 400 15.27 15.47 -10.44
N LEU A 401 14.03 15.34 -10.88
CA LEU A 401 13.70 14.56 -12.06
C LEU A 401 13.26 15.55 -13.14
N THR A 402 14.21 16.32 -13.63
CA THR A 402 14.02 17.09 -14.86
C THR A 402 14.21 16.12 -16.03
N GLY A 403 13.11 15.79 -16.71
CA GLY A 403 13.11 15.06 -17.98
C GLY A 403 12.90 13.55 -17.84
N HIS A 404 12.14 13.02 -18.76
CA HIS A 404 11.77 11.61 -18.96
C HIS A 404 13.02 10.72 -19.13
N GLY A 405 13.61 10.30 -18.01
CA GLY A 405 14.65 9.28 -17.96
C GLY A 405 14.09 8.01 -17.31
N PRO A 406 14.61 6.81 -17.63
CA PRO A 406 14.10 5.58 -17.07
C PRO A 406 14.11 5.64 -15.53
N ALA A 407 13.01 5.26 -14.90
CA ALA A 407 12.83 5.22 -13.45
C ALA A 407 14.01 4.47 -12.81
N ARG A 408 14.83 5.18 -12.01
CA ARG A 408 15.90 4.54 -11.25
C ARG A 408 15.29 3.80 -10.07
N ARG A 409 15.74 2.57 -9.84
CA ARG A 409 15.32 1.70 -8.75
C ARG A 409 15.35 2.41 -7.41
N VAL A 410 14.30 2.23 -6.61
CA VAL A 410 14.26 2.61 -5.20
C VAL A 410 15.34 1.82 -4.45
N PRO A 411 16.17 2.45 -3.57
CA PRO A 411 17.08 1.72 -2.69
C PRO A 411 16.28 0.76 -1.81
N GLY A 412 16.70 -0.51 -1.74
CA GLY A 412 15.98 -1.58 -1.02
C GLY A 412 15.33 -2.64 -1.92
N GLN A 413 15.24 -2.43 -3.23
CA GLN A 413 14.85 -3.50 -4.15
C GLN A 413 15.99 -4.50 -4.34
N PRO A 414 15.74 -5.82 -4.26
CA PRO A 414 16.78 -6.84 -4.41
C PRO A 414 17.48 -6.69 -5.77
N GLY A 415 18.81 -6.74 -5.73
CA GLY A 415 19.65 -6.71 -6.94
C GLY A 415 19.31 -7.88 -7.87
N ARG A 416 19.56 -7.69 -9.18
CA ARG A 416 19.40 -8.70 -10.23
C ARG A 416 19.83 -10.09 -9.76
N TRP A 417 18.91 -11.02 -9.80
CA TRP A 417 19.26 -12.43 -9.90
C TRP A 417 19.70 -12.68 -11.35
N THR A 418 21.00 -12.81 -11.57
CA THR A 418 21.49 -13.48 -12.77
C THR A 418 21.18 -14.96 -12.59
N ALA A 419 20.28 -15.49 -13.40
CA ALA A 419 20.10 -16.93 -13.53
C ALA A 419 21.42 -17.52 -14.03
N GLN A 420 22.23 -18.06 -13.10
CA GLN A 420 23.30 -18.97 -13.45
C GLN A 420 22.84 -20.39 -13.13
N ALA A 421 22.48 -21.07 -14.21
CA ALA A 421 22.57 -22.51 -14.46
C ALA A 421 21.95 -23.45 -13.42
N ALA A 422 20.75 -23.92 -13.73
CA ALA A 422 20.41 -25.33 -13.50
C ALA A 422 21.39 -26.21 -14.32
N ARG A 423 22.26 -26.93 -13.67
CA ARG A 423 22.81 -28.22 -14.13
C ARG A 423 22.62 -29.22 -13.01
#